data_1bc9577bed21a1f6e089ee89bbb838e3
#
_entry.id   1bc9577bed21a1f6e089ee89bbb838e3
#
_cell.length_a   1.000
_cell.length_b   1.000
_cell.length_c   1.000
_cell.angle_alpha   90.00
_cell.angle_beta   90.00
_cell.angle_gamma   90.00
#
_symmetry.space_group_name_H-M   'P 1'
#
loop_
_entity.id
_entity.type
_entity.pdbx_description
1 polymer ?
#
loop_
_entity_poly.entity_id
_entity_poly.type
_entity_poly.pdbx_seq_one_letter_code
_entity_poly.pdbx_strand_id
1 'polypeptide(L)'
;MTRFVSSAINLLLVLVLGVSLSGCVTTRLPVASTSPWQALNLDTEANPLDVAFTDSRHGYLVGSNRMIRETNDGGATWNDRSLDLPEEENFRLISIDFNGDEGWIAGQPGLLMHTSDGGQNWTRLFLDTKLPGEPYLITALGSHSAEMATNVGAVYETHDDGGSWEALVTDAAGAVRDLRRGDDGSYVSVSSLGNFYATWQPGDTVWQVHQRVSSQRLQSIGYQPDGNLWMVA
;
A
#
# COMPACT_ATOMS: atom_id res chain seq x y z
N MET A 1 69.10 0.12 34.23
CA MET A 1 68.40 0.86 33.20
C MET A 1 67.28 0.06 32.48
N THR A 2 67.22 -1.25 32.50
CA THR A 2 66.27 -2.08 31.77
C THR A 2 64.85 -2.21 32.39
N ARG A 3 64.66 -1.96 33.68
CA ARG A 3 63.34 -2.06 34.34
C ARG A 3 62.42 -0.87 34.15
N PHE A 4 62.95 0.33 33.94
CA PHE A 4 62.15 1.54 33.72
C PHE A 4 61.56 1.62 32.29
N VAL A 5 62.28 1.06 31.30
CA VAL A 5 61.82 1.05 29.90
C VAL A 5 60.63 0.09 29.71
N SER A 6 60.64 -1.05 30.41
CA SER A 6 59.54 -2.04 30.34
C SER A 6 58.23 -1.48 30.92
N SER A 7 58.29 -0.69 32.02
CA SER A 7 57.12 -0.08 32.64
C SER A 7 56.49 1.03 31.76
N ALA A 8 57.31 1.80 31.07
CA ALA A 8 56.84 2.85 30.17
C ALA A 8 56.16 2.30 28.91
N ILE A 9 56.68 1.16 28.36
CA ILE A 9 56.12 0.49 27.19
C ILE A 9 54.76 -0.13 27.55
N ASN A 10 54.66 -0.74 28.73
CA ASN A 10 53.36 -1.33 29.15
C ASN A 10 52.32 -0.26 29.45
N LEU A 11 52.70 0.89 29.99
CA LEU A 11 51.78 2.01 30.21
C LEU A 11 51.30 2.64 28.88
N LEU A 12 52.21 2.75 27.90
CA LEU A 12 51.86 3.24 26.57
C LEU A 12 50.93 2.27 25.82
N LEU A 13 51.15 0.94 25.95
CA LEU A 13 50.32 -0.07 25.35
C LEU A 13 48.90 -0.09 25.94
N VAL A 14 48.74 0.10 27.24
CA VAL A 14 47.44 0.19 27.90
C VAL A 14 46.73 1.50 27.51
N LEU A 15 47.45 2.60 27.30
CA LEU A 15 46.87 3.87 26.87
C LEU A 15 46.39 3.80 25.40
N VAL A 16 47.11 3.07 24.51
CA VAL A 16 46.72 2.89 23.10
C VAL A 16 45.56 1.93 23.01
N LEU A 17 45.45 0.88 23.82
CA LEU A 17 44.29 0.00 23.87
C LEU A 17 43.06 0.67 24.47
N GLY A 18 43.19 1.62 25.36
CA GLY A 18 42.09 2.37 25.97
C GLY A 18 41.42 3.38 25.04
N VAL A 19 42.12 3.85 24.00
CA VAL A 19 41.59 4.81 23.04
C VAL A 19 40.81 4.12 21.90
N SER A 20 41.01 2.82 21.68
CA SER A 20 40.35 2.08 20.62
C SER A 20 38.96 1.53 20.98
N LEU A 21 38.47 1.73 22.21
CA LEU A 21 37.14 1.28 22.68
C LEU A 21 36.05 2.36 22.73
N SER A 22 36.35 3.60 22.32
CA SER A 22 35.37 4.70 22.32
C SER A 22 34.73 4.93 20.95
N GLY A 23 34.39 3.89 20.24
CA GLY A 23 33.86 3.96 18.88
C GLY A 23 32.42 3.48 18.69
N CYS A 24 31.55 3.60 19.70
CA CYS A 24 30.13 3.66 19.40
C CYS A 24 29.78 5.11 19.04
N VAL A 25 30.08 5.50 17.81
CA VAL A 25 29.45 6.68 17.22
C VAL A 25 27.98 6.35 17.05
N THR A 26 27.17 6.69 18.03
CA THR A 26 25.73 6.77 17.82
C THR A 26 25.52 7.89 16.81
N THR A 27 25.35 7.53 15.54
CA THR A 27 24.93 8.46 14.51
C THR A 27 23.54 8.94 14.91
N ARG A 28 23.46 10.06 15.63
CA ARG A 28 22.19 10.73 15.84
C ARG A 28 21.79 11.32 14.48
N LEU A 29 20.70 10.84 13.95
CA LEU A 29 20.07 11.52 12.82
C LEU A 29 19.81 12.98 13.25
N PRO A 30 20.08 13.96 12.37
CA PRO A 30 19.74 15.34 12.65
C PRO A 30 18.24 15.41 12.95
N VAL A 31 17.89 15.90 14.14
CA VAL A 31 16.50 16.18 14.48
C VAL A 31 16.09 17.36 13.63
N ALA A 32 15.18 17.16 12.69
CA ALA A 32 14.57 18.28 11.96
C ALA A 32 13.96 19.23 13.01
N SER A 33 14.32 20.49 12.97
CA SER A 33 13.81 21.50 13.91
C SER A 33 12.30 21.72 13.78
N THR A 34 11.72 21.29 12.67
CA THR A 34 10.27 21.22 12.41
C THR A 34 9.96 19.90 11.74
N SER A 35 9.01 19.14 12.30
CA SER A 35 8.49 17.95 11.63
C SER A 35 7.71 18.39 10.39
N PRO A 36 7.99 17.84 9.19
CA PRO A 36 7.17 18.07 8.01
C PRO A 36 5.80 17.40 8.13
N TRP A 37 5.63 16.52 9.12
CA TRP A 37 4.40 15.77 9.36
C TRP A 37 3.50 16.50 10.34
N GLN A 38 2.24 16.63 10.00
CA GLN A 38 1.18 17.11 10.88
C GLN A 38 0.29 15.93 11.24
N ALA A 39 0.03 15.76 12.54
CA ALA A 39 -0.95 14.77 12.99
C ALA A 39 -2.35 15.31 12.76
N LEU A 40 -3.18 14.53 12.08
CA LEU A 40 -4.60 14.80 11.90
C LEU A 40 -5.39 13.89 12.83
N ASN A 41 -6.26 14.48 13.67
CA ASN A 41 -7.20 13.72 14.46
C ASN A 41 -8.51 13.56 13.68
N LEU A 42 -8.88 12.31 13.40
CA LEU A 42 -10.10 12.00 12.67
C LEU A 42 -11.31 11.76 13.57
N ASP A 43 -11.15 11.77 14.91
CA ASP A 43 -12.20 11.49 15.90
C ASP A 43 -13.05 10.25 15.53
N THR A 44 -12.38 9.13 15.25
CA THR A 44 -13.01 7.87 14.85
C THR A 44 -12.28 6.67 15.45
N GLU A 45 -13.03 5.61 15.76
CA GLU A 45 -12.48 4.30 16.11
C GLU A 45 -12.23 3.41 14.87
N ALA A 46 -12.73 3.81 13.71
CA ALA A 46 -12.46 3.12 12.45
C ALA A 46 -11.01 3.34 12.02
N ASN A 47 -10.43 2.31 11.38
CA ASN A 47 -9.08 2.41 10.83
C ASN A 47 -9.15 2.95 9.41
N PRO A 48 -8.51 4.08 9.09
CA PRO A 48 -8.29 4.52 7.71
C PRO A 48 -7.47 3.48 6.95
N LEU A 49 -7.86 3.17 5.73
CA LEU A 49 -7.19 2.16 4.91
C LEU A 49 -6.66 2.72 3.59
N ASP A 50 -7.39 3.64 2.98
CA ASP A 50 -6.97 4.25 1.71
C ASP A 50 -7.55 5.65 1.54
N VAL A 51 -6.92 6.47 0.68
CA VAL A 51 -7.31 7.84 0.40
C VAL A 51 -7.07 8.18 -1.07
N ALA A 52 -8.05 8.79 -1.73
CA ALA A 52 -7.91 9.27 -3.10
C ALA A 52 -8.50 10.66 -3.25
N PHE A 53 -7.94 11.43 -4.18
CA PHE A 53 -8.36 12.78 -4.49
C PHE A 53 -8.82 12.88 -5.96
N THR A 54 -9.95 13.55 -6.18
CA THR A 54 -10.41 13.89 -7.52
C THR A 54 -9.68 15.11 -8.08
N ASP A 55 -9.27 16.00 -7.17
CA ASP A 55 -8.44 17.18 -7.46
C ASP A 55 -7.61 17.58 -6.23
N SER A 56 -6.90 18.69 -6.26
CA SER A 56 -6.03 19.15 -5.16
C SER A 56 -6.76 19.48 -3.85
N ARG A 57 -8.08 19.55 -3.85
CA ARG A 57 -8.90 19.96 -2.70
C ARG A 57 -9.95 18.94 -2.31
N HIS A 58 -10.54 18.25 -3.29
CA HIS A 58 -11.63 17.32 -3.11
C HIS A 58 -11.12 15.88 -3.11
N GLY A 59 -11.49 15.11 -2.11
CA GLY A 59 -11.07 13.72 -1.99
C GLY A 59 -11.84 12.94 -0.93
N TYR A 60 -11.58 11.65 -0.88
CA TYR A 60 -12.24 10.70 0.00
C TYR A 60 -11.23 9.85 0.76
N LEU A 61 -11.53 9.58 2.02
CA LEU A 61 -10.83 8.67 2.90
C LEU A 61 -11.75 7.50 3.23
N VAL A 62 -11.30 6.29 2.99
CA VAL A 62 -12.07 5.07 3.25
C VAL A 62 -11.40 4.18 4.30
N GLY A 63 -12.18 3.28 4.92
CA GLY A 63 -11.63 2.45 5.98
C GLY A 63 -12.55 1.35 6.50
N SER A 64 -12.21 0.83 7.69
CA SER A 64 -13.01 -0.17 8.37
C SER A 64 -14.36 0.39 8.83
N ASN A 65 -15.30 -0.51 9.19
CA ASN A 65 -16.63 -0.13 9.68
C ASN A 65 -17.40 0.77 8.70
N ARG A 66 -17.29 0.51 7.41
CA ARG A 66 -17.93 1.29 6.32
C ARG A 66 -17.54 2.77 6.33
N MET A 67 -16.41 3.13 6.95
CA MET A 67 -15.96 4.50 7.01
C MET A 67 -15.70 5.06 5.62
N ILE A 68 -16.39 6.15 5.29
CA ILE A 68 -16.09 7.02 4.17
C ILE A 68 -16.20 8.47 4.65
N ARG A 69 -15.19 9.26 4.38
CA ARG A 69 -15.13 10.68 4.68
C ARG A 69 -14.74 11.48 3.47
N GLU A 70 -15.24 12.69 3.38
CA GLU A 70 -14.99 13.61 2.30
C GLU A 70 -14.26 14.85 2.81
N THR A 71 -13.31 15.30 2.02
CA THR A 71 -12.64 16.59 2.20
C THR A 71 -12.91 17.50 0.99
N ASN A 72 -13.03 18.81 1.24
CA ASN A 72 -13.13 19.85 0.21
C ASN A 72 -12.03 20.92 0.36
N ASP A 73 -11.04 20.65 1.21
CA ASP A 73 -9.96 21.58 1.56
C ASP A 73 -8.56 20.94 1.51
N GLY A 74 -8.42 19.85 0.73
CA GLY A 74 -7.15 19.15 0.56
C GLY A 74 -6.75 18.32 1.77
N GLY A 75 -7.73 17.82 2.53
CA GLY A 75 -7.50 16.95 3.68
C GLY A 75 -7.28 17.69 5.00
N ALA A 76 -7.44 19.00 5.05
CA ALA A 76 -7.36 19.77 6.31
C ALA A 76 -8.53 19.44 7.24
N THR A 77 -9.73 19.25 6.68
CA THR A 77 -10.91 18.77 7.40
C THR A 77 -11.59 17.62 6.67
N TRP A 78 -12.24 16.74 7.41
CA TRP A 78 -12.92 15.54 6.91
C TRP A 78 -14.31 15.43 7.49
N ASN A 79 -15.31 15.29 6.60
CA ASN A 79 -16.70 15.16 6.97
C ASN A 79 -17.20 13.74 6.70
N ASP A 80 -18.00 13.21 7.61
CA ASP A 80 -18.59 11.89 7.42
C ASP A 80 -19.53 11.88 6.22
N ARG A 81 -19.44 10.82 5.44
CA ARG A 81 -20.36 10.47 4.34
C ARG A 81 -20.94 9.09 4.63
N SER A 82 -21.99 8.75 3.90
CA SER A 82 -22.59 7.42 3.95
C SER A 82 -22.75 6.88 2.55
N LEU A 83 -22.54 5.57 2.43
CA LEU A 83 -22.88 4.79 1.24
C LEU A 83 -24.21 4.09 1.49
N ASP A 84 -24.99 3.89 0.43
CA ASP A 84 -26.22 3.10 0.49
C ASP A 84 -25.85 1.61 0.55
N LEU A 85 -25.51 1.16 1.76
CA LEU A 85 -25.12 -0.21 2.07
C LEU A 85 -25.94 -0.74 3.25
N PRO A 86 -26.27 -2.05 3.26
CA PRO A 86 -27.00 -2.68 4.37
C PRO A 86 -26.29 -2.43 5.71
N GLU A 87 -27.05 -2.03 6.74
CA GLU A 87 -26.47 -1.70 8.06
C GLU A 87 -25.91 -2.92 8.77
N GLU A 88 -26.47 -4.09 8.52
CA GLU A 88 -26.05 -5.37 9.07
C GLU A 88 -24.74 -5.91 8.48
N GLU A 89 -24.31 -5.39 7.32
CA GLU A 89 -23.07 -5.79 6.66
C GLU A 89 -21.93 -4.84 7.07
N ASN A 90 -20.93 -5.36 7.79
CA ASN A 90 -19.77 -4.57 8.23
C ASN A 90 -18.66 -4.60 7.19
N PHE A 91 -18.82 -3.85 6.13
CA PHE A 91 -17.81 -3.73 5.08
C PHE A 91 -16.55 -3.00 5.55
N ARG A 92 -15.41 -3.47 5.08
CA ARG A 92 -14.14 -2.75 5.09
C ARG A 92 -13.92 -2.19 3.69
N LEU A 93 -13.90 -0.87 3.55
CA LEU A 93 -13.55 -0.20 2.30
C LEU A 93 -12.02 -0.15 2.26
N ILE A 94 -11.42 -0.93 1.35
CA ILE A 94 -9.98 -1.26 1.40
C ILE A 94 -9.18 -0.40 0.45
N SER A 95 -9.73 -0.11 -0.72
CA SER A 95 -9.06 0.67 -1.75
C SER A 95 -10.05 1.60 -2.42
N ILE A 96 -9.60 2.82 -2.74
CA ILE A 96 -10.35 3.83 -3.48
C ILE A 96 -9.42 4.49 -4.49
N ASP A 97 -9.91 4.73 -5.70
CA ASP A 97 -9.16 5.45 -6.71
C ASP A 97 -10.07 6.27 -7.61
N PHE A 98 -9.52 7.36 -8.17
CA PHE A 98 -10.23 8.28 -9.07
C PHE A 98 -9.39 8.61 -10.29
N ASN A 99 -10.07 8.73 -11.43
CA ASN A 99 -9.54 9.35 -12.63
C ASN A 99 -10.54 10.42 -13.12
N GLY A 100 -10.32 11.66 -12.70
CA GLY A 100 -11.31 12.73 -12.87
C GLY A 100 -12.55 12.46 -12.02
N ASP A 101 -13.73 12.49 -12.65
CA ASP A 101 -15.02 12.23 -11.99
C ASP A 101 -15.35 10.73 -11.87
N GLU A 102 -14.58 9.87 -12.53
CA GLU A 102 -14.71 8.43 -12.48
C GLU A 102 -14.01 7.88 -11.24
N GLY A 103 -14.74 7.20 -10.38
CA GLY A 103 -14.21 6.71 -9.11
C GLY A 103 -14.71 5.32 -8.74
N TRP A 104 -13.86 4.59 -8.02
CA TRP A 104 -14.10 3.21 -7.64
C TRP A 104 -13.72 2.95 -6.19
N ILE A 105 -14.49 2.14 -5.49
CA ILE A 105 -14.15 1.63 -4.15
C ILE A 105 -14.21 0.11 -4.19
N ALA A 106 -13.13 -0.53 -3.78
CA ALA A 106 -13.07 -1.96 -3.50
C ALA A 106 -13.15 -2.21 -1.99
N GLY A 107 -13.90 -3.23 -1.59
CA GLY A 107 -14.09 -3.55 -0.17
C GLY A 107 -14.36 -5.03 0.08
N GLN A 108 -14.33 -5.39 1.35
CA GLN A 108 -14.56 -6.76 1.82
C GLN A 108 -15.67 -6.82 2.87
N PRO A 109 -16.48 -7.89 2.83
CA PRO A 109 -16.50 -8.96 1.84
C PRO A 109 -17.15 -8.52 0.52
N GLY A 110 -16.58 -8.90 -0.62
CA GLY A 110 -17.17 -8.84 -1.97
C GLY A 110 -17.85 -7.52 -2.36
N LEU A 111 -17.29 -6.36 -2.00
CA LEU A 111 -17.86 -5.05 -2.27
C LEU A 111 -17.12 -4.35 -3.40
N LEU A 112 -17.88 -3.82 -4.35
CA LEU A 112 -17.41 -2.90 -5.36
C LEU A 112 -18.43 -1.78 -5.52
N MET A 113 -17.95 -0.53 -5.50
CA MET A 113 -18.76 0.67 -5.73
C MET A 113 -18.15 1.48 -6.86
N HIS A 114 -19.01 2.12 -7.63
CA HIS A 114 -18.62 2.96 -8.75
C HIS A 114 -19.34 4.31 -8.71
N THR A 115 -18.66 5.36 -9.13
CA THR A 115 -19.19 6.70 -9.34
C THR A 115 -18.68 7.29 -10.65
N SER A 116 -19.51 8.07 -11.33
CA SER A 116 -19.13 8.86 -12.51
C SER A 116 -19.33 10.37 -12.30
N ASP A 117 -19.52 10.80 -11.05
CA ASP A 117 -19.78 12.20 -10.68
C ASP A 117 -18.88 12.71 -9.54
N GLY A 118 -17.66 12.20 -9.46
CA GLY A 118 -16.67 12.61 -8.47
C GLY A 118 -17.02 12.18 -7.04
N GLY A 119 -17.79 11.09 -6.88
CA GLY A 119 -18.17 10.54 -5.58
C GLY A 119 -19.40 11.18 -4.95
N GLN A 120 -20.15 12.00 -5.67
CA GLN A 120 -21.40 12.55 -5.16
C GLN A 120 -22.47 11.46 -5.01
N ASN A 121 -22.54 10.55 -5.97
CA ASN A 121 -23.40 9.37 -5.94
C ASN A 121 -22.58 8.11 -6.19
N TRP A 122 -22.84 7.07 -5.41
CA TRP A 122 -22.17 5.79 -5.51
C TRP A 122 -23.17 4.69 -5.82
N THR A 123 -22.84 3.84 -6.79
CA THR A 123 -23.64 2.67 -7.17
C THR A 123 -22.89 1.40 -6.77
N ARG A 124 -23.56 0.48 -6.06
CA ARG A 124 -23.02 -0.83 -5.76
C ARG A 124 -23.07 -1.72 -7.00
N LEU A 125 -21.93 -2.32 -7.33
CA LEU A 125 -21.81 -3.33 -8.39
C LEU A 125 -21.72 -4.73 -7.76
N PHE A 126 -22.36 -5.70 -8.41
CA PHE A 126 -22.35 -7.07 -7.93
C PHE A 126 -21.34 -7.89 -8.73
N LEU A 127 -20.31 -8.36 -8.03
CA LEU A 127 -19.29 -9.24 -8.61
C LEU A 127 -19.82 -10.67 -8.78
N ASP A 128 -19.38 -11.36 -9.84
CA ASP A 128 -19.65 -12.80 -9.96
C ASP A 128 -18.99 -13.55 -8.78
N THR A 129 -19.77 -14.39 -8.12
CA THR A 129 -19.31 -15.23 -6.98
C THR A 129 -18.21 -16.22 -7.34
N LYS A 130 -17.90 -16.37 -8.63
CA LYS A 130 -16.82 -17.24 -9.14
C LYS A 130 -15.48 -16.55 -9.25
N LEU A 131 -15.39 -15.22 -8.99
CA LEU A 131 -14.11 -14.51 -9.01
C LEU A 131 -13.19 -15.05 -7.90
N PRO A 132 -11.95 -15.47 -8.22
CA PRO A 132 -10.99 -15.90 -7.23
C PRO A 132 -10.63 -14.78 -6.25
N GLY A 133 -10.82 -15.03 -4.95
CA GLY A 133 -10.49 -14.08 -3.89
C GLY A 133 -11.49 -12.93 -3.73
N GLU A 134 -11.11 -11.98 -2.89
CA GLU A 134 -11.88 -10.79 -2.56
C GLU A 134 -11.21 -9.55 -3.17
N PRO A 135 -11.96 -8.51 -3.57
CA PRO A 135 -11.38 -7.25 -4.01
C PRO A 135 -10.37 -6.72 -2.99
N TYR A 136 -9.20 -6.28 -3.47
CA TYR A 136 -8.10 -5.83 -2.63
C TYR A 136 -7.52 -4.48 -3.08
N LEU A 137 -7.33 -4.29 -4.37
CA LEU A 137 -6.86 -3.04 -4.97
C LEU A 137 -7.73 -2.72 -6.17
N ILE A 138 -8.13 -1.46 -6.30
CA ILE A 138 -8.84 -0.94 -7.45
C ILE A 138 -8.07 0.24 -8.04
N THR A 139 -8.03 0.36 -9.35
CA THR A 139 -7.42 1.48 -10.06
C THR A 139 -8.37 1.98 -11.13
N ALA A 140 -8.71 3.26 -11.08
CA ALA A 140 -9.49 3.94 -12.10
C ALA A 140 -8.60 4.27 -13.30
N LEU A 141 -8.92 3.72 -14.48
CA LEU A 141 -8.15 3.93 -15.70
C LEU A 141 -8.67 5.08 -16.57
N GLY A 142 -9.84 5.61 -16.25
CA GLY A 142 -10.53 6.65 -17.00
C GLY A 142 -11.98 6.27 -17.25
N SER A 143 -12.64 6.94 -18.20
CA SER A 143 -14.06 6.74 -18.49
C SER A 143 -14.38 5.26 -18.71
N HIS A 144 -15.33 4.75 -17.92
CA HIS A 144 -15.85 3.38 -18.01
C HIS A 144 -14.85 2.24 -17.72
N SER A 145 -13.60 2.57 -17.29
CA SER A 145 -12.53 1.58 -17.22
C SER A 145 -11.86 1.55 -15.85
N ALA A 146 -11.62 0.35 -15.35
CA ALA A 146 -10.87 0.11 -14.12
C ALA A 146 -10.15 -1.23 -14.13
N GLU A 147 -9.07 -1.33 -13.39
CA GLU A 147 -8.43 -2.60 -13.02
C GLU A 147 -8.71 -2.94 -11.56
N MET A 148 -9.03 -4.19 -11.29
CA MET A 148 -9.24 -4.72 -9.95
C MET A 148 -8.30 -5.91 -9.71
N ALA A 149 -7.51 -5.85 -8.65
CA ALA A 149 -6.74 -6.99 -8.18
C ALA A 149 -7.33 -7.55 -6.88
N THR A 150 -7.30 -8.87 -6.73
CA THR A 150 -7.84 -9.56 -5.56
C THR A 150 -6.75 -9.92 -4.55
N ASN A 151 -7.15 -10.28 -3.33
CA ASN A 151 -6.25 -10.73 -2.27
C ASN A 151 -5.55 -12.08 -2.54
N VAL A 152 -5.82 -12.70 -3.68
CA VAL A 152 -5.10 -13.87 -4.19
C VAL A 152 -4.31 -13.56 -5.46
N GLY A 153 -4.22 -12.29 -5.87
CA GLY A 153 -3.46 -11.87 -7.04
C GLY A 153 -4.12 -12.25 -8.36
N ALA A 154 -5.43 -12.41 -8.42
CA ALA A 154 -6.16 -12.38 -9.68
C ALA A 154 -6.34 -10.91 -10.09
N VAL A 155 -6.12 -10.60 -11.37
CA VAL A 155 -6.21 -9.23 -11.92
C VAL A 155 -7.26 -9.22 -13.02
N TYR A 156 -8.16 -8.27 -12.94
CA TYR A 156 -9.29 -8.09 -13.87
C TYR A 156 -9.34 -6.66 -14.38
N GLU A 157 -9.87 -6.47 -15.57
CA GLU A 157 -10.13 -5.18 -16.18
C GLU A 157 -11.57 -5.08 -16.65
N THR A 158 -12.16 -3.91 -16.54
CA THR A 158 -13.46 -3.53 -17.10
C THR A 158 -13.32 -2.33 -18.02
N HIS A 159 -14.21 -2.26 -19.04
CA HIS A 159 -14.35 -1.12 -19.96
C HIS A 159 -15.80 -0.67 -20.11
N ASP A 160 -16.68 -1.12 -19.22
CA ASP A 160 -18.15 -0.92 -19.29
C ASP A 160 -18.76 -0.64 -17.91
N ASP A 161 -18.11 0.19 -17.10
CA ASP A 161 -18.54 0.56 -15.73
C ASP A 161 -18.70 -0.63 -14.79
N GLY A 162 -17.94 -1.70 -15.02
CA GLY A 162 -18.01 -2.92 -14.22
C GLY A 162 -19.16 -3.86 -14.59
N GLY A 163 -19.81 -3.63 -15.73
CA GLY A 163 -20.85 -4.55 -16.24
C GLY A 163 -20.27 -5.92 -16.63
N SER A 164 -19.02 -5.93 -17.09
CA SER A 164 -18.24 -7.14 -17.35
C SER A 164 -16.78 -6.97 -16.93
N TRP A 165 -16.12 -8.09 -16.58
CA TRP A 165 -14.73 -8.12 -16.16
C TRP A 165 -13.96 -9.19 -16.93
N GLU A 166 -12.85 -8.80 -17.55
CA GLU A 166 -11.93 -9.69 -18.23
C GLU A 166 -10.73 -9.98 -17.33
N ALA A 167 -10.35 -11.26 -17.21
CA ALA A 167 -9.18 -11.66 -16.45
C ALA A 167 -7.90 -11.39 -17.26
N LEU A 168 -6.96 -10.65 -16.69
CA LEU A 168 -5.66 -10.37 -17.31
C LEU A 168 -4.63 -11.48 -17.04
N VAL A 169 -4.88 -12.33 -16.03
CA VAL A 169 -4.00 -13.45 -15.66
C VAL A 169 -4.77 -14.76 -15.72
N THR A 170 -4.14 -15.83 -16.16
CA THR A 170 -4.74 -17.17 -16.20
C THR A 170 -4.78 -17.83 -14.83
N ASP A 171 -3.78 -17.55 -14.01
CA ASP A 171 -3.64 -18.12 -12.66
C ASP A 171 -3.35 -17.01 -11.65
N ALA A 172 -4.03 -17.08 -10.51
CA ALA A 172 -3.77 -16.18 -9.38
C ALA A 172 -2.40 -16.43 -8.75
N ALA A 173 -1.73 -15.36 -8.24
CA ALA A 173 -0.43 -15.48 -7.58
C ALA A 173 -0.47 -16.31 -6.29
N GLY A 174 -1.65 -16.57 -5.74
CA GLY A 174 -1.88 -17.12 -4.39
C GLY A 174 -2.10 -16.01 -3.36
N ALA A 175 -2.48 -16.38 -2.14
CA ALA A 175 -2.77 -15.41 -1.08
C ALA A 175 -1.64 -14.39 -0.90
N VAL A 176 -1.96 -13.10 -1.02
CA VAL A 176 -1.02 -11.99 -0.93
C VAL A 176 -1.07 -11.31 0.44
N ARG A 177 0.07 -10.79 0.88
CA ARG A 177 0.21 -9.90 2.04
C ARG A 177 0.16 -8.44 1.64
N ASP A 178 0.82 -8.13 0.54
CA ASP A 178 0.86 -6.80 -0.08
C ASP A 178 0.83 -6.95 -1.60
N LEU A 179 0.18 -6.01 -2.25
CA LEU A 179 0.04 -5.96 -3.70
C LEU A 179 -0.02 -4.50 -4.12
N ARG A 180 0.79 -4.13 -5.10
CA ARG A 180 0.90 -2.77 -5.61
C ARG A 180 0.89 -2.77 -7.14
N ARG A 181 0.30 -1.72 -7.69
CA ARG A 181 0.34 -1.39 -9.11
C ARG A 181 1.37 -0.30 -9.37
N GLY A 182 2.14 -0.44 -10.43
CA GLY A 182 3.02 0.60 -10.96
C GLY A 182 2.29 1.52 -11.94
N ASP A 183 2.88 2.69 -12.19
CA ASP A 183 2.33 3.68 -13.13
C ASP A 183 2.28 3.14 -14.58
N ASP A 184 3.12 2.17 -14.90
CA ASP A 184 3.16 1.47 -16.18
C ASP A 184 2.14 0.33 -16.33
N GLY A 185 1.29 0.14 -15.34
CA GLY A 185 0.30 -0.93 -15.29
C GLY A 185 0.85 -2.27 -14.79
N SER A 186 2.13 -2.37 -14.45
CA SER A 186 2.70 -3.57 -13.86
C SER A 186 2.22 -3.78 -12.42
N TYR A 187 2.26 -5.03 -11.96
CA TYR A 187 1.92 -5.37 -10.58
C TYR A 187 3.07 -6.07 -9.89
N VAL A 188 3.17 -5.86 -8.59
CA VAL A 188 4.07 -6.58 -7.71
C VAL A 188 3.33 -7.02 -6.44
N SER A 189 3.58 -8.26 -6.00
CA SER A 189 2.93 -8.81 -4.81
C SER A 189 3.92 -9.51 -3.89
N VAL A 190 3.64 -9.50 -2.58
CA VAL A 190 4.32 -10.31 -1.58
C VAL A 190 3.38 -11.42 -1.13
N SER A 191 3.85 -12.65 -1.11
CA SER A 191 3.08 -13.80 -0.62
C SER A 191 2.67 -13.61 0.85
N SER A 192 1.54 -14.17 1.25
CA SER A 192 1.02 -14.05 2.63
C SER A 192 2.02 -14.49 3.70
N LEU A 193 2.90 -15.43 3.39
CA LEU A 193 3.97 -15.89 4.28
C LEU A 193 5.25 -15.04 4.19
N GLY A 194 5.36 -14.12 3.22
CA GLY A 194 6.54 -13.28 2.99
C GLY A 194 7.78 -14.07 2.55
N ASN A 195 7.61 -15.24 1.94
CA ASN A 195 8.70 -16.13 1.53
C ASN A 195 9.12 -15.94 0.06
N PHE A 196 8.29 -15.30 -0.76
CA PHE A 196 8.58 -14.89 -2.12
C PHE A 196 7.80 -13.62 -2.48
N TYR A 197 8.17 -13.00 -3.57
CA TYR A 197 7.38 -11.96 -4.24
C TYR A 197 7.13 -12.37 -5.69
N ALA A 198 6.14 -11.78 -6.32
CA ALA A 198 5.85 -12.01 -7.71
C ALA A 198 5.65 -10.70 -8.45
N THR A 199 6.00 -10.68 -9.74
CA THR A 199 5.81 -9.55 -10.65
C THR A 199 4.93 -9.97 -11.81
N TRP A 200 4.15 -9.03 -12.34
CA TRP A 200 3.37 -9.19 -13.55
C TRP A 200 3.46 -7.91 -14.38
N GLN A 201 3.55 -8.04 -15.69
CA GLN A 201 3.56 -6.90 -16.61
C GLN A 201 2.40 -7.01 -17.60
N PRO A 202 1.87 -5.88 -18.10
CA PRO A 202 0.83 -5.89 -19.13
C PRO A 202 1.22 -6.78 -20.31
N GLY A 203 0.34 -7.73 -20.63
CA GLY A 203 0.57 -8.74 -21.67
C GLY A 203 1.13 -10.08 -21.19
N ASP A 204 1.64 -10.16 -19.95
CA ASP A 204 1.96 -11.44 -19.34
C ASP A 204 0.67 -12.21 -19.03
N THR A 205 0.66 -13.53 -19.26
CA THR A 205 -0.48 -14.38 -18.91
C THR A 205 -0.39 -15.00 -17.53
N VAL A 206 0.81 -14.96 -16.91
CA VAL A 206 1.09 -15.55 -15.59
C VAL A 206 2.02 -14.67 -14.78
N TRP A 207 1.93 -14.77 -13.47
CA TRP A 207 2.84 -14.12 -12.55
C TRP A 207 4.23 -14.75 -12.59
N GLN A 208 5.28 -13.91 -12.58
CA GLN A 208 6.68 -14.34 -12.45
C GLN A 208 7.08 -14.36 -10.98
N VAL A 209 7.35 -15.55 -10.45
CA VAL A 209 7.69 -15.74 -9.03
C VAL A 209 9.19 -15.59 -8.80
N HIS A 210 9.55 -14.79 -7.79
CA HIS A 210 10.92 -14.53 -7.37
C HIS A 210 11.13 -14.95 -5.92
N GLN A 211 12.13 -15.79 -5.69
CA GLN A 211 12.48 -16.20 -4.33
C GLN A 211 13.17 -15.05 -3.58
N ARG A 212 12.87 -14.88 -2.31
CA ARG A 212 13.59 -13.94 -1.46
C ARG A 212 15.08 -14.35 -1.34
N VAL A 213 15.95 -13.36 -1.26
CA VAL A 213 17.41 -13.57 -1.13
C VAL A 213 17.90 -13.55 0.31
N SER A 214 17.05 -13.23 1.29
CA SER A 214 17.37 -13.17 2.72
C SER A 214 16.51 -14.12 3.53
N SER A 215 16.91 -14.42 4.77
CA SER A 215 16.12 -15.21 5.71
C SER A 215 14.94 -14.44 6.32
N GLN A 216 14.92 -13.10 6.19
CA GLN A 216 13.86 -12.26 6.71
C GLN A 216 12.60 -12.37 5.83
N ARG A 217 11.44 -12.30 6.46
CA ARG A 217 10.16 -12.35 5.74
C ARG A 217 9.88 -10.98 5.11
N LEU A 218 9.53 -10.99 3.83
CA LEU A 218 9.05 -9.79 3.16
C LEU A 218 7.73 -9.35 3.78
N GLN A 219 7.62 -8.06 4.10
CA GLN A 219 6.45 -7.43 4.70
C GLN A 219 5.68 -6.59 3.69
N SER A 220 6.40 -5.82 2.90
CA SER A 220 5.82 -4.90 1.92
C SER A 220 6.76 -4.73 0.73
N ILE A 221 6.20 -4.32 -0.40
CA ILE A 221 6.90 -4.09 -1.66
C ILE A 221 6.18 -2.98 -2.43
N GLY A 222 6.91 -2.26 -3.27
CA GLY A 222 6.32 -1.24 -4.14
C GLY A 222 7.33 -0.70 -5.12
N TYR A 223 6.88 0.24 -5.94
CA TYR A 223 7.67 0.90 -6.95
C TYR A 223 8.21 2.24 -6.45
N GLN A 224 9.42 2.58 -6.86
CA GLN A 224 9.96 3.93 -6.82
C GLN A 224 9.50 4.70 -8.07
N PRO A 225 9.58 6.04 -8.07
CA PRO A 225 9.22 6.83 -9.25
C PRO A 225 10.05 6.51 -10.51
N ASP A 226 11.22 5.90 -10.35
CA ASP A 226 12.09 5.45 -11.43
C ASP A 226 11.80 4.01 -11.91
N GLY A 227 10.75 3.38 -11.40
CA GLY A 227 10.35 2.01 -11.71
C GLY A 227 11.11 0.92 -10.93
N ASN A 228 12.10 1.28 -10.11
CA ASN A 228 12.78 0.32 -9.26
C ASN A 228 11.89 -0.16 -8.12
N LEU A 229 12.08 -1.41 -7.70
CA LEU A 229 11.36 -1.97 -6.56
C LEU A 229 12.04 -1.61 -5.24
N TRP A 230 11.24 -1.21 -4.24
CA TRP A 230 11.65 -1.19 -2.84
C TRP A 230 10.98 -2.34 -2.09
N MET A 231 11.64 -2.87 -1.09
CA MET A 231 11.15 -3.99 -0.27
C MET A 231 11.44 -3.72 1.20
N VAL A 232 10.49 -4.09 2.06
CA VAL A 232 10.63 -4.12 3.52
C VAL A 232 10.58 -5.57 3.98
N ALA A 233 11.54 -5.97 4.84
CA ALA A 233 11.66 -7.32 5.36
C ALA A 233 11.82 -7.33 6.89
#